data_c422c00db85579039e81aaf1e9d96cda
#
_entry.id   c422c00db85579039e81aaf1e9d96cda
#
_cell.length_a   1.000
_cell.length_b   1.000
_cell.length_c   1.000
_cell.angle_alpha   90.00
_cell.angle_beta   90.00
_cell.angle_gamma   90.00
#
_symmetry.space_group_name_H-M   'P 1'
#
loop_
_entity.id
_entity.type
_entity.pdbx_description
1 polymer ?
#
loop_
_entity_poly.entity_id
_entity_poly.type
_entity_poly.pdbx_seq_one_letter_code
_entity_poly.pdbx_strand_id
1 'polypeptide(L)'
;MAKRIGIISDTHGLLRPEVISILKTCDCILHAGDVDRPEILDQLRYLGSLYVVRGNNDRDWAEKLSVTLRFKIEGTEFFMTHNNKDVAWDLGTAQVVIFGHSHHYFEKMIDGRLWLNPGSCGRSRFGGEVTMALMEIDNGNWNVRKINFSA
;
A
#
# COMPACT_ATOMS: atom_id res chain seq x y z
N MET A 1 -1.10 -7.39 20.21
CA MET A 1 0.11 -8.03 19.65
C MET A 1 0.56 -7.26 18.42
N ALA A 2 1.85 -7.15 18.23
CA ALA A 2 2.39 -6.43 17.08
C ALA A 2 2.01 -7.10 15.77
N LYS A 3 1.61 -6.30 14.79
CA LYS A 3 1.35 -6.72 13.42
C LYS A 3 2.35 -6.06 12.49
N ARG A 4 2.87 -6.84 11.56
CA ARG A 4 3.80 -6.36 10.55
C ARG A 4 3.07 -6.23 9.23
N ILE A 5 3.13 -5.05 8.63
CA ILE A 5 2.33 -4.70 7.46
C ILE A 5 3.26 -4.30 6.33
N GLY A 6 3.16 -5.00 5.21
CA GLY A 6 3.84 -4.62 3.98
C GLY A 6 2.94 -3.72 3.16
N ILE A 7 3.42 -2.53 2.81
CA ILE A 7 2.65 -1.54 2.06
C ILE A 7 3.31 -1.33 0.72
N ILE A 8 2.58 -1.68 -0.35
CA ILE A 8 3.06 -1.62 -1.72
C ILE A 8 2.05 -0.91 -2.61
N SER A 9 2.50 -0.48 -3.78
CA SER A 9 1.65 0.13 -4.80
C SER A 9 2.31 0.02 -6.16
N ASP A 10 1.49 0.18 -7.20
CA ASP A 10 1.97 0.36 -8.59
C ASP A 10 2.91 -0.77 -9.02
N THR A 11 2.48 -2.02 -8.80
CA THR A 11 3.22 -3.20 -9.25
C THR A 11 3.25 -3.30 -10.78
N HIS A 12 2.20 -2.82 -11.44
CA HIS A 12 2.11 -2.82 -12.91
C HIS A 12 2.48 -4.16 -13.53
N GLY A 13 1.92 -5.22 -12.98
CA GLY A 13 2.12 -6.58 -13.48
C GLY A 13 3.43 -7.24 -13.08
N LEU A 14 4.24 -6.61 -12.22
CA LEU A 14 5.52 -7.16 -11.77
C LEU A 14 5.58 -7.23 -10.25
N LEU A 15 5.63 -8.44 -9.73
CA LEU A 15 5.85 -8.66 -8.29
C LEU A 15 7.26 -9.23 -8.12
N ARG A 16 8.19 -8.38 -7.70
CA ARG A 16 9.61 -8.72 -7.60
C ARG A 16 9.89 -9.75 -6.51
N PRO A 17 10.85 -10.66 -6.73
CA PRO A 17 11.22 -11.64 -5.69
C PRO A 17 11.67 -11.01 -4.37
N GLU A 18 12.38 -9.89 -4.40
CA GLU A 18 12.83 -9.21 -3.20
C GLU A 18 11.65 -8.62 -2.41
N VAL A 19 10.58 -8.18 -3.10
CA VAL A 19 9.35 -7.72 -2.46
C VAL A 19 8.64 -8.90 -1.81
N ILE A 20 8.53 -10.02 -2.53
CA ILE A 20 7.89 -11.24 -2.01
C ILE A 20 8.61 -11.71 -0.74
N SER A 21 9.95 -11.67 -0.73
CA SER A 21 10.73 -12.09 0.45
C SER A 21 10.36 -11.29 1.70
N ILE A 22 10.10 -10.01 1.55
CA ILE A 22 9.69 -9.17 2.68
C ILE A 22 8.23 -9.43 3.03
N LEU A 23 7.35 -9.55 2.05
CA LEU A 23 5.92 -9.77 2.30
C LEU A 23 5.66 -11.10 3.00
N LYS A 24 6.50 -12.11 2.79
CA LYS A 24 6.42 -13.38 3.52
C LYS A 24 6.55 -13.21 5.03
N THR A 25 7.17 -12.14 5.48
CA THR A 25 7.33 -11.85 6.91
C THR A 25 6.21 -11.00 7.48
N CYS A 26 5.24 -10.61 6.66
CA CYS A 26 4.18 -9.69 7.05
C CYS A 26 2.88 -10.43 7.38
N ASP A 27 2.15 -9.88 8.33
CA ASP A 27 0.80 -10.38 8.69
C ASP A 27 -0.25 -9.85 7.72
N CYS A 28 -0.10 -8.62 7.28
CA CYS A 28 -1.02 -7.95 6.39
C CYS A 28 -0.27 -7.29 5.23
N ILE A 29 -0.96 -7.15 4.11
CA ILE A 29 -0.42 -6.51 2.91
C ILE A 29 -1.42 -5.47 2.44
N LEU A 30 -0.96 -4.23 2.23
CA LEU A 30 -1.75 -3.16 1.64
C LEU A 30 -1.23 -2.88 0.24
N HIS A 31 -2.11 -2.88 -0.75
CA HIS A 31 -1.77 -2.54 -2.14
C HIS A 31 -2.63 -1.36 -2.56
N ALA A 32 -2.01 -0.24 -2.86
CA ALA A 32 -2.70 1.02 -3.16
C ALA A 32 -3.08 1.18 -4.64
N GLY A 33 -3.15 0.09 -5.39
CA GLY A 33 -3.69 0.11 -6.75
C GLY A 33 -2.66 0.07 -7.87
N ASP A 34 -3.14 -0.05 -9.10
CA ASP A 34 -2.36 -0.30 -10.31
C ASP A 34 -1.61 -1.63 -10.23
N VAL A 35 -2.39 -2.67 -9.98
CA VAL A 35 -1.92 -4.05 -9.91
C VAL A 35 -1.63 -4.58 -11.32
N ASP A 36 -2.50 -4.28 -12.26
CA ASP A 36 -2.50 -4.56 -13.69
C ASP A 36 -2.78 -6.03 -14.05
N ARG A 37 -2.56 -6.98 -13.14
CA ARG A 37 -2.84 -8.40 -13.38
C ARG A 37 -3.51 -9.06 -12.17
N PRO A 38 -4.63 -9.77 -12.36
CA PRO A 38 -5.31 -10.44 -11.24
C PRO A 38 -4.46 -11.52 -10.57
N GLU A 39 -3.51 -12.13 -11.29
CA GLU A 39 -2.63 -13.17 -10.75
C GLU A 39 -1.78 -12.63 -9.59
N ILE A 40 -1.44 -11.33 -9.60
CA ILE A 40 -0.70 -10.71 -8.51
C ILE A 40 -1.53 -10.73 -7.23
N LEU A 41 -2.84 -10.46 -7.32
CA LEU A 41 -3.71 -10.52 -6.15
C LEU A 41 -3.76 -11.91 -5.54
N ASP A 42 -3.79 -12.94 -6.39
CA ASP A 42 -3.79 -14.32 -5.91
C ASP A 42 -2.50 -14.63 -5.16
N GLN A 43 -1.36 -14.20 -5.68
CA GLN A 43 -0.06 -14.36 -5.02
C GLN A 43 -0.03 -13.63 -3.68
N LEU A 44 -0.54 -12.39 -3.63
CA LEU A 44 -0.54 -11.60 -2.41
C LEU A 44 -1.46 -12.20 -1.35
N ARG A 45 -2.63 -12.69 -1.74
CA ARG A 45 -3.56 -13.34 -0.81
C ARG A 45 -2.96 -14.60 -0.18
N TYR A 46 -2.12 -15.29 -0.93
CA TYR A 46 -1.42 -16.46 -0.44
C TYR A 46 -0.40 -16.09 0.64
N LEU A 47 0.19 -14.89 0.55
CA LEU A 47 1.23 -14.46 1.48
C LEU A 47 0.67 -13.88 2.79
N GLY A 48 -0.53 -13.31 2.78
CA GLY A 48 -1.11 -12.71 3.98
C GLY A 48 -2.47 -12.10 3.74
N SER A 49 -3.03 -11.48 4.77
CA SER A 49 -4.30 -10.75 4.66
C SER A 49 -4.11 -9.54 3.76
N LEU A 50 -4.89 -9.44 2.71
CA LEU A 50 -4.73 -8.42 1.67
C LEU A 50 -5.84 -7.38 1.72
N TYR A 51 -5.44 -6.11 1.74
CA TYR A 51 -6.30 -4.96 1.51
C TYR A 51 -5.83 -4.29 0.22
N VAL A 52 -6.71 -4.13 -0.76
CA VAL A 52 -6.34 -3.61 -2.08
C VAL A 52 -7.41 -2.67 -2.59
N VAL A 53 -6.98 -1.59 -3.24
CA VAL A 53 -7.88 -0.67 -3.94
C VAL A 53 -7.61 -0.71 -5.44
N ARG A 54 -8.59 -0.25 -6.22
CA ARG A 54 -8.52 -0.19 -7.67
C ARG A 54 -7.73 1.05 -8.09
N GLY A 55 -6.69 0.85 -8.90
CA GLY A 55 -5.95 1.95 -9.53
C GLY A 55 -6.52 2.29 -10.90
N ASN A 56 -6.01 3.37 -11.50
CA ASN A 56 -6.50 3.84 -12.79
C ASN A 56 -6.19 2.89 -13.95
N ASN A 57 -5.16 2.04 -13.82
CA ASN A 57 -4.83 1.03 -14.82
C ASN A 57 -5.53 -0.32 -14.58
N ASP A 58 -6.22 -0.48 -13.48
CA ASP A 58 -6.96 -1.69 -13.17
C ASP A 58 -8.32 -1.63 -13.85
N ARG A 59 -8.51 -2.53 -14.83
CA ARG A 59 -9.67 -2.47 -15.73
C ARG A 59 -10.76 -3.47 -15.34
N ASP A 60 -11.40 -4.07 -16.32
CA ASP A 60 -12.62 -4.88 -16.15
C ASP A 60 -12.45 -6.01 -15.13
N TRP A 61 -11.28 -6.65 -15.07
CA TRP A 61 -11.00 -7.71 -14.09
C TRP A 61 -11.06 -7.20 -12.64
N ALA A 62 -10.88 -5.89 -12.46
CA ALA A 62 -10.85 -5.26 -11.14
C ALA A 62 -12.17 -4.59 -10.79
N GLU A 63 -13.24 -4.87 -11.52
CA GLU A 63 -14.55 -4.24 -11.33
C GLU A 63 -15.03 -4.33 -9.87
N LYS A 64 -14.73 -5.43 -9.19
CA LYS A 64 -15.16 -5.65 -7.81
C LYS A 64 -14.26 -5.01 -6.77
N LEU A 65 -13.11 -4.46 -7.17
CA LEU A 65 -12.24 -3.74 -6.24
C LEU A 65 -12.80 -2.35 -5.98
N SER A 66 -12.79 -1.94 -4.72
CA SER A 66 -13.21 -0.60 -4.34
C SER A 66 -12.15 0.43 -4.72
N VAL A 67 -12.59 1.64 -5.06
CA VAL A 67 -11.70 2.77 -5.31
C VAL A 67 -11.10 3.27 -3.99
N THR A 68 -11.87 3.20 -2.91
CA THR A 68 -11.43 3.59 -1.58
C THR A 68 -11.74 2.48 -0.58
N LEU A 69 -10.92 2.37 0.47
CA LEU A 69 -11.16 1.45 1.58
C LEU A 69 -10.91 2.17 2.90
N ARG A 70 -11.76 1.84 3.89
CA ARG A 70 -11.51 2.19 5.28
C ARG A 70 -11.44 0.90 6.08
N PHE A 71 -10.42 0.76 6.92
CA PHE A 71 -10.24 -0.45 7.72
C PHE A 71 -9.40 -0.14 8.95
N LYS A 72 -9.40 -1.08 9.89
CA LYS A 72 -8.67 -0.95 11.14
C LYS A 72 -7.74 -2.14 11.33
N ILE A 73 -6.51 -1.88 11.71
CA ILE A 73 -5.52 -2.92 12.06
C ILE A 73 -4.92 -2.55 13.41
N GLU A 74 -5.03 -3.44 14.39
CA GLU A 74 -4.47 -3.27 15.74
C GLU A 74 -4.74 -1.88 16.34
N GLY A 75 -6.00 -1.45 16.24
CA GLY A 75 -6.45 -0.18 16.82
C GLY A 75 -6.17 1.05 15.99
N THR A 76 -5.49 0.93 14.85
CA THR A 76 -5.21 2.04 13.97
C THR A 76 -6.15 2.02 12.76
N GLU A 77 -6.77 3.16 12.49
CA GLU A 77 -7.69 3.29 11.36
C GLU A 77 -6.97 3.83 10.13
N PHE A 78 -7.23 3.17 9.01
CA PHE A 78 -6.64 3.48 7.71
C PHE A 78 -7.69 3.96 6.74
N PHE A 79 -7.33 4.92 5.90
CA PHE A 79 -8.01 5.25 4.65
C PHE A 79 -7.03 4.98 3.52
N MET A 80 -7.44 4.22 2.50
CA MET A 80 -6.57 3.91 1.36
C MET A 80 -7.30 4.19 0.05
N THR A 81 -6.59 4.81 -0.88
CA THR A 81 -7.04 5.05 -2.26
C THR A 81 -5.82 5.08 -3.17
N HIS A 82 -6.02 4.92 -4.48
CA HIS A 82 -4.87 4.92 -5.40
C HIS A 82 -4.33 6.33 -5.63
N ASN A 83 -5.20 7.29 -5.90
CA ASN A 83 -4.81 8.66 -6.25
C ASN A 83 -5.15 9.58 -5.08
N ASN A 84 -4.19 10.41 -4.64
CA ASN A 84 -4.42 11.30 -3.51
C ASN A 84 -5.53 12.33 -3.77
N LYS A 85 -5.88 12.58 -5.03
CA LYS A 85 -7.02 13.43 -5.39
C LYS A 85 -8.36 12.82 -4.99
N ASP A 86 -8.40 11.51 -4.78
CA ASP A 86 -9.61 10.79 -4.40
C ASP A 86 -9.74 10.60 -2.89
N VAL A 87 -8.85 11.20 -2.12
CA VAL A 87 -8.95 11.15 -0.66
C VAL A 87 -10.20 11.88 -0.23
N ALA A 88 -10.99 11.23 0.64
CA ALA A 88 -12.24 11.78 1.12
C ALA A 88 -12.06 13.13 1.82
N TRP A 89 -13.01 14.04 1.61
CA TRP A 89 -13.05 15.32 2.30
C TRP A 89 -13.06 15.12 3.82
N ASP A 90 -13.88 14.18 4.29
CA ASP A 90 -13.97 13.83 5.71
C ASP A 90 -13.26 12.50 5.95
N LEU A 91 -12.10 12.57 6.58
CA LEU A 91 -11.32 11.40 6.97
C LEU A 91 -11.75 10.82 8.33
N GLY A 92 -12.60 11.56 9.07
CA GLY A 92 -13.08 11.10 10.37
C GLY A 92 -11.95 10.78 11.33
N THR A 93 -11.97 9.56 11.86
CA THR A 93 -10.96 9.08 12.82
C THR A 93 -9.80 8.34 12.16
N ALA A 94 -9.68 8.37 10.84
CA ALA A 94 -8.54 7.75 10.15
C ALA A 94 -7.24 8.40 10.59
N GLN A 95 -6.28 7.58 10.96
CA GLN A 95 -4.97 8.03 11.46
C GLN A 95 -3.89 7.90 10.41
N VAL A 96 -4.08 7.00 9.42
CA VAL A 96 -3.12 6.75 8.35
C VAL A 96 -3.86 6.79 7.02
N VAL A 97 -3.32 7.59 6.09
CA VAL A 97 -3.83 7.71 4.72
C VAL A 97 -2.79 7.11 3.78
N ILE A 98 -3.18 6.06 3.06
CA ILE A 98 -2.30 5.34 2.12
C ILE A 98 -2.74 5.67 0.71
N PHE A 99 -1.79 6.00 -0.16
CA PHE A 99 -2.05 6.28 -1.58
C PHE A 99 -0.85 5.87 -2.44
N GLY A 100 -1.01 5.92 -3.75
CA GLY A 100 0.03 5.57 -4.71
C GLY A 100 0.05 6.54 -5.87
N HIS A 101 0.03 6.02 -7.10
CA HIS A 101 -0.12 6.73 -8.37
C HIS A 101 1.14 7.50 -8.82
N SER A 102 1.76 8.31 -7.96
CA SER A 102 2.89 9.16 -8.37
C SER A 102 4.19 8.38 -8.57
N HIS A 103 4.28 7.15 -8.05
CA HIS A 103 5.50 6.32 -8.05
C HIS A 103 6.64 6.91 -7.20
N HIS A 104 6.34 7.92 -6.36
CA HIS A 104 7.32 8.55 -5.48
C HIS A 104 6.99 8.25 -4.03
N TYR A 105 7.98 7.77 -3.28
CA TYR A 105 7.81 7.55 -1.85
C TYR A 105 7.54 8.88 -1.16
N PHE A 106 6.52 8.90 -0.30
CA PHE A 106 6.14 10.08 0.48
C PHE A 106 5.69 9.62 1.86
N GLU A 107 6.19 10.28 2.87
CA GLU A 107 5.85 9.97 4.26
C GLU A 107 5.87 11.27 5.06
N LYS A 108 4.72 11.70 5.55
CA LYS A 108 4.62 12.96 6.29
C LYS A 108 3.43 12.96 7.22
N MET A 109 3.62 13.50 8.42
CA MET A 109 2.52 13.79 9.33
C MET A 109 1.89 15.12 8.93
N ILE A 110 0.60 15.11 8.66
CA ILE A 110 -0.18 16.30 8.28
C ILE A 110 -1.45 16.33 9.13
N ASP A 111 -1.64 17.37 9.91
CA ASP A 111 -2.81 17.55 10.78
C ASP A 111 -3.09 16.31 11.65
N GLY A 112 -2.04 15.76 12.23
CA GLY A 112 -2.15 14.61 13.13
C GLY A 112 -2.33 13.26 12.46
N ARG A 113 -2.31 13.18 11.12
CA ARG A 113 -2.41 11.95 10.36
C ARG A 113 -1.15 11.68 9.58
N LEU A 114 -0.80 10.40 9.47
CA LEU A 114 0.29 9.97 8.59
C LEU A 114 -0.24 9.84 7.16
N TRP A 115 0.39 10.54 6.23
CA TRP A 115 0.16 10.41 4.80
C TRP A 115 1.34 9.64 4.21
N LEU A 116 1.06 8.49 3.63
CA LEU A 116 2.10 7.56 3.19
C LEU A 116 1.83 7.05 1.78
N ASN A 117 2.80 7.27 0.91
CA ASN A 117 2.86 6.65 -0.41
C ASN A 117 4.09 5.74 -0.41
N PRO A 118 3.93 4.41 -0.57
CA PRO A 118 5.08 3.50 -0.55
C PRO A 118 5.96 3.59 -1.79
N GLY A 119 5.58 4.40 -2.76
CA GLY A 119 6.23 4.44 -4.06
C GLY A 119 5.84 3.24 -4.91
N SER A 120 6.55 3.02 -6.00
CA SER A 120 6.32 1.88 -6.87
C SER A 120 7.31 0.76 -6.54
N CYS A 121 6.81 -0.45 -6.33
CA CYS A 121 7.67 -1.62 -6.11
C CYS A 121 7.71 -2.55 -7.32
N GLY A 122 7.04 -2.18 -8.40
CA GLY A 122 7.04 -2.94 -9.64
C GLY A 122 8.08 -2.45 -10.63
N ARG A 123 7.63 -2.08 -11.82
CA ARG A 123 8.54 -1.60 -12.87
C ARG A 123 9.04 -0.20 -12.54
N SER A 124 10.35 0.01 -12.65
CA SER A 124 10.93 1.34 -12.54
C SER A 124 10.55 2.16 -13.77
N ARG A 125 10.12 3.39 -13.56
CA ARG A 125 9.82 4.34 -14.65
C ARG A 125 10.72 5.56 -14.52
N PHE A 126 11.28 6.00 -15.64
CA PHE A 126 12.10 7.23 -15.69
C PHE A 126 13.28 7.19 -14.70
N GLY A 127 13.84 6.02 -14.44
CA GLY A 127 14.94 5.89 -13.48
C GLY A 127 14.55 6.10 -12.02
N GLY A 128 13.23 6.06 -11.71
CA GLY A 128 12.74 6.22 -10.35
C GLY A 128 13.11 5.09 -9.43
N GLU A 129 13.04 5.36 -8.13
CA GLU A 129 13.31 4.37 -7.10
C GLU A 129 12.29 3.23 -7.13
N VAL A 130 12.74 2.03 -6.75
CA VAL A 130 11.86 0.88 -6.47
C VAL A 130 11.77 0.75 -4.96
N THR A 131 10.60 1.02 -4.41
CA THR A 131 10.42 1.13 -2.96
C THR A 131 9.16 0.45 -2.46
N MET A 132 9.13 0.19 -1.16
CA MET A 132 7.93 -0.16 -0.41
C MET A 132 8.06 0.40 1.00
N ALA A 133 6.97 0.37 1.76
CA ALA A 133 6.99 0.71 3.17
C ALA A 133 6.75 -0.54 4.01
N LEU A 134 7.38 -0.59 5.16
CA LEU A 134 7.16 -1.64 6.15
C LEU A 134 6.71 -0.96 7.43
N MET A 135 5.52 -1.33 7.92
CA MET A 135 4.95 -0.74 9.12
C MET A 135 4.77 -1.82 10.17
N GLU A 136 5.11 -1.49 11.42
CA GLU A 136 4.78 -2.33 12.55
C GLU A 136 3.83 -1.59 13.46
N ILE A 137 2.73 -2.25 13.83
CA ILE A 137 1.68 -1.66 14.67
C ILE A 137 1.47 -2.54 15.89
N ASP A 138 1.44 -1.90 17.06
CA ASP A 138 1.09 -2.57 18.30
C ASP A 138 0.24 -1.62 19.15
N ASN A 139 -1.00 -2.01 19.38
CA ASN A 139 -1.92 -1.30 20.28
C ASN A 139 -2.03 0.20 19.96
N GLY A 140 -2.23 0.52 18.67
CA GLY A 140 -2.41 1.88 18.19
C GLY A 140 -1.11 2.67 17.98
N ASN A 141 0.04 2.10 18.32
CA ASN A 141 1.34 2.72 18.08
C ASN A 141 1.98 2.08 16.84
N TRP A 142 2.52 2.91 15.96
CA TRP A 142 3.17 2.40 14.76
C TRP A 142 4.53 3.01 14.53
N ASN A 143 5.37 2.28 13.78
CA ASN A 143 6.55 2.85 13.13
C ASN A 143 6.58 2.44 11.68
N VAL A 144 7.19 3.26 10.83
CA VAL A 144 7.26 3.06 9.38
C VAL A 144 8.71 3.11 8.94
N ARG A 145 9.08 2.21 8.04
CA ARG A 145 10.41 2.18 7.45
C ARG A 145 10.29 2.08 5.93
N LYS A 146 10.98 3.00 5.24
CA LYS A 146 11.13 2.93 3.79
C LYS A 146 12.12 1.83 3.43
N ILE A 147 11.76 1.00 2.46
CA ILE A 147 12.69 0.01 1.90
C ILE A 147 12.94 0.37 0.44
N ASN A 148 14.19 0.56 0.09
CA ASN A 148 14.62 0.92 -1.26
C ASN A 148 15.39 -0.23 -1.87
N PHE A 149 14.86 -0.79 -2.98
CA PHE A 149 15.46 -1.92 -3.67
C PHE A 149 16.39 -1.50 -4.80
N SER A 150 16.38 -0.23 -5.16
CA SER A 150 17.14 0.27 -6.30
C SER A 150 18.55 0.75 -5.93
N ALA A 151 18.89 0.67 -4.67
CA ALA A 151 20.20 1.09 -4.20
C ALA A 151 21.30 0.09 -4.57
#